data_c1554285958f693f57627f260d956661
#
_entry.id   c1554285958f693f57627f260d956661
#
_cell.length_a   1.000
_cell.length_b   1.000
_cell.length_c   1.000
_cell.angle_alpha   90.00
_cell.angle_beta   90.00
_cell.angle_gamma   90.00
#
_symmetry.space_group_name_H-M   'P 1'
#
loop_
_entity.id
_entity.type
_entity.pdbx_description
1 polymer ?
#
loop_
_entity_poly.entity_id
_entity_poly.type
_entity_poly.pdbx_seq_one_letter_code
_entity_poly.pdbx_strand_id
1 'polypeptide(L)'
;MKQGFFIITTVCVALSLWLSRYIPAGAFEEILTPLLFTTTVTVAFYGSFLVFKHADGLRIRRVWGWTLLIWGLIDFIYLAGDIFAHSQIMDMGAQHISTIELFLGNLLGWVLLMYPTEAVRPGWLSVKTGLWQFLPIYVLVGLDYLIPLSLRPLIALYPFALIPLLITHVRTYKNWCEENFSTLDAFDVQWIVHYLWMVTLVGVNYIFICVTQAPARGFTQLWFTIFMFAYSTEQILYRKDPWEMVRGREKAREPAPEEAITEPVPSPENSELRQKLDRWMEEEKPYVNPAFQLSDLGAVLPMNRTYLSHFIKTEYGCTFYQFVNRYRVEEAKRLKLANPDLKMDEVAARCGFSSRTVFSNVFTREEGVSPREWYKKCNPA
;
A
#
# COMPACT_ATOMS: atom_id res chain seq x y z
N MET A 1 13.69 5.24 -11.26
CA MET A 1 14.03 4.85 -9.89
C MET A 1 13.65 3.41 -9.54
N LYS A 2 12.43 2.90 -9.86
CA LYS A 2 11.97 1.55 -9.48
C LYS A 2 12.86 0.39 -9.97
N GLN A 3 13.39 0.43 -11.18
CA GLN A 3 14.28 -0.63 -11.73
C GLN A 3 15.68 -0.60 -11.10
N GLY A 4 16.25 0.59 -10.86
CA GLY A 4 17.56 0.73 -10.23
C GLY A 4 17.59 0.16 -8.80
N PHE A 5 16.50 0.30 -8.09
CA PHE A 5 16.32 -0.18 -6.75
C PHE A 5 16.38 -1.73 -6.68
N PHE A 6 15.64 -2.43 -7.55
CA PHE A 6 15.70 -3.90 -7.67
C PHE A 6 17.09 -4.41 -8.04
N ILE A 7 17.77 -3.72 -8.96
CA ILE A 7 19.12 -4.08 -9.38
C ILE A 7 20.11 -3.94 -8.21
N ILE A 8 20.06 -2.82 -7.48
CA ILE A 8 20.94 -2.58 -6.32
C ILE A 8 20.71 -3.66 -5.26
N THR A 9 19.46 -4.02 -4.96
CA THR A 9 19.17 -5.09 -3.98
C THR A 9 19.72 -6.42 -4.41
N THR A 10 19.48 -6.81 -5.66
CA THR A 10 19.96 -8.09 -6.20
C THR A 10 21.49 -8.15 -6.17
N VAL A 11 22.15 -7.04 -6.52
CA VAL A 11 23.61 -6.93 -6.46
C VAL A 11 24.12 -6.99 -5.01
N CYS A 12 23.50 -6.29 -4.06
CA CYS A 12 23.86 -6.33 -2.66
C CYS A 12 23.71 -7.74 -2.05
N VAL A 13 22.60 -8.44 -2.36
CA VAL A 13 22.38 -9.82 -1.93
C VAL A 13 23.41 -10.77 -2.55
N ALA A 14 23.65 -10.67 -3.85
CA ALA A 14 24.65 -11.50 -4.53
C ALA A 14 26.06 -11.24 -4.00
N LEU A 15 26.42 -9.98 -3.74
CA LEU A 15 27.70 -9.59 -3.14
C LEU A 15 27.84 -10.13 -1.71
N SER A 16 26.77 -10.08 -0.94
CA SER A 16 26.73 -10.62 0.43
C SER A 16 26.93 -12.13 0.46
N LEU A 17 26.25 -12.87 -0.41
CA LEU A 17 26.40 -14.30 -0.56
C LEU A 17 27.81 -14.69 -1.08
N TRP A 18 28.41 -13.87 -1.94
CA TRP A 18 29.76 -14.07 -2.42
C TRP A 18 30.81 -13.80 -1.33
N LEU A 19 30.68 -12.69 -0.59
CA LEU A 19 31.57 -12.36 0.53
C LEU A 19 31.49 -13.40 1.65
N SER A 20 30.32 -13.98 1.89
CA SER A 20 30.13 -15.00 2.93
C SER A 20 31.00 -16.25 2.72
N ARG A 21 31.49 -16.49 1.51
CA ARG A 21 32.40 -17.60 1.20
C ARG A 21 33.84 -17.36 1.67
N TYR A 22 34.23 -16.11 1.85
CA TYR A 22 35.63 -15.73 2.17
C TYR A 22 35.83 -15.28 3.63
N ILE A 23 34.74 -15.01 4.35
CA ILE A 23 34.80 -14.56 5.74
C ILE A 23 34.61 -15.78 6.64
N PRO A 24 35.55 -16.05 7.58
CA PRO A 24 35.38 -17.13 8.53
C PRO A 24 34.11 -17.01 9.35
N ALA A 25 33.43 -18.12 9.62
CA ALA A 25 32.13 -18.13 10.32
C ALA A 25 32.16 -17.40 11.67
N GLY A 26 33.24 -17.56 12.45
CA GLY A 26 33.41 -16.87 13.72
C GLY A 26 33.50 -15.36 13.62
N ALA A 27 34.21 -14.81 12.62
CA ALA A 27 34.29 -13.37 12.43
C ALA A 27 32.94 -12.76 12.00
N PHE A 28 32.06 -13.52 11.33
CA PHE A 28 30.72 -13.12 11.00
C PHE A 28 29.83 -12.98 12.24
N GLU A 29 29.89 -13.96 13.13
CA GLU A 29 29.03 -13.98 14.32
C GLU A 29 29.50 -12.98 15.37
N GLU A 30 30.77 -12.85 15.59
CA GLU A 30 31.33 -12.03 16.67
C GLU A 30 31.39 -10.52 16.35
N ILE A 31 31.60 -10.14 15.10
CA ILE A 31 31.82 -8.71 14.74
C ILE A 31 30.74 -8.17 13.85
N LEU A 32 30.39 -8.89 12.79
CA LEU A 32 29.52 -8.35 11.74
C LEU A 32 28.04 -8.35 12.17
N THR A 33 27.59 -9.39 12.84
CA THR A 33 26.20 -9.50 13.28
C THR A 33 25.82 -8.40 14.29
N PRO A 34 26.58 -8.15 15.39
CA PRO A 34 26.29 -7.04 16.29
C PRO A 34 26.36 -5.66 15.61
N LEU A 35 27.32 -5.44 14.72
CA LEU A 35 27.45 -4.18 13.98
C LEU A 35 26.21 -3.92 13.11
N LEU A 36 25.73 -4.95 12.46
CA LEU A 36 24.56 -4.87 11.58
C LEU A 36 23.28 -4.66 12.39
N PHE A 37 23.07 -5.36 13.50
CA PHE A 37 21.95 -5.12 14.41
C PHE A 37 21.97 -3.69 14.96
N THR A 38 23.11 -3.20 15.39
CA THR A 38 23.29 -1.81 15.83
C THR A 38 22.89 -0.82 14.74
N THR A 39 23.28 -1.11 13.49
CA THR A 39 22.91 -0.27 12.33
C THR A 39 21.38 -0.28 12.12
N THR A 40 20.74 -1.45 12.19
CA THR A 40 19.27 -1.57 12.00
C THR A 40 18.53 -0.84 13.11
N VAL A 41 18.93 -1.01 14.36
CA VAL A 41 18.37 -0.31 15.53
C VAL A 41 18.47 1.20 15.33
N THR A 42 19.64 1.69 14.92
CA THR A 42 19.88 3.13 14.70
C THR A 42 18.99 3.66 13.56
N VAL A 43 18.93 2.95 12.43
CA VAL A 43 18.10 3.33 11.27
C VAL A 43 16.62 3.31 11.64
N ALA A 44 16.15 2.31 12.40
CA ALA A 44 14.77 2.20 12.84
C ALA A 44 14.37 3.35 13.79
N PHE A 45 15.17 3.66 14.79
CA PHE A 45 14.89 4.77 15.72
C PHE A 45 14.97 6.13 15.03
N TYR A 46 15.99 6.35 14.21
CA TYR A 46 16.11 7.60 13.46
C TYR A 46 14.98 7.77 12.44
N GLY A 47 14.63 6.70 11.72
CA GLY A 47 13.50 6.70 10.81
C GLY A 47 12.17 6.97 11.52
N SER A 48 11.95 6.35 12.68
CA SER A 48 10.79 6.61 13.53
C SER A 48 10.70 8.09 13.93
N PHE A 49 11.80 8.65 14.42
CA PHE A 49 11.87 10.07 14.77
C PHE A 49 11.54 10.99 13.59
N LEU A 50 12.13 10.74 12.42
CA LEU A 50 11.86 11.53 11.21
C LEU A 50 10.39 11.45 10.79
N VAL A 51 9.80 10.26 10.83
CA VAL A 51 8.40 10.04 10.45
C VAL A 51 7.47 10.75 11.44
N PHE A 52 7.72 10.69 12.75
CA PHE A 52 6.92 11.42 13.73
C PHE A 52 7.04 12.93 13.56
N LYS A 53 8.25 13.44 13.28
CA LYS A 53 8.49 14.86 13.03
C LYS A 53 7.71 15.39 11.82
N HIS A 54 7.53 14.58 10.77
CA HIS A 54 6.82 14.92 9.54
C HIS A 54 5.45 14.27 9.44
N ALA A 55 4.86 13.87 10.57
CA ALA A 55 3.57 13.19 10.58
C ALA A 55 2.40 14.09 10.16
N ASP A 56 2.54 15.45 10.32
CA ASP A 56 1.55 16.45 9.91
C ASP A 56 0.10 16.10 10.32
N GLY A 57 -0.06 15.45 11.46
CA GLY A 57 -1.36 14.96 11.93
C GLY A 57 -1.87 13.68 11.26
N LEU A 58 -1.19 13.17 10.24
CA LEU A 58 -1.60 11.99 9.49
C LEU A 58 -1.46 10.71 10.31
N ARG A 59 -2.59 10.06 10.56
CA ARG A 59 -2.64 8.81 11.33
C ARG A 59 -1.73 7.73 10.73
N ILE A 60 -1.73 7.60 9.40
CA ILE A 60 -0.95 6.58 8.71
C ILE A 60 0.57 6.76 8.91
N ARG A 61 1.06 8.00 8.88
CA ARG A 61 2.47 8.30 9.16
C ARG A 61 2.81 7.94 10.60
N ARG A 62 1.92 8.24 11.57
CA ARG A 62 2.10 7.82 12.96
C ARG A 62 2.15 6.31 13.13
N VAL A 63 1.28 5.57 12.45
CA VAL A 63 1.32 4.08 12.47
C VAL A 63 2.67 3.57 11.98
N TRP A 64 3.20 4.13 10.89
CA TRP A 64 4.53 3.76 10.41
C TRP A 64 5.65 4.13 11.38
N GLY A 65 5.60 5.32 11.99
CA GLY A 65 6.54 5.72 13.03
C GLY A 65 6.56 4.72 14.20
N TRP A 66 5.39 4.27 14.66
CA TRP A 66 5.27 3.22 15.68
C TRP A 66 5.80 1.87 15.19
N THR A 67 5.55 1.51 13.93
CA THR A 67 6.10 0.29 13.32
C THR A 67 7.62 0.27 13.39
N LEU A 68 8.27 1.36 12.98
CA LEU A 68 9.72 1.50 13.05
C LEU A 68 10.25 1.47 14.48
N LEU A 69 9.56 2.13 15.42
CA LEU A 69 9.95 2.15 16.83
C LEU A 69 9.89 0.74 17.44
N ILE A 70 8.80 0.03 17.24
CA ILE A 70 8.61 -1.34 17.75
C ILE A 70 9.67 -2.27 17.15
N TRP A 71 9.94 -2.14 15.87
CA TRP A 71 11.00 -2.92 15.23
C TRP A 71 12.38 -2.63 15.85
N GLY A 72 12.75 -1.35 15.97
CA GLY A 72 14.02 -0.98 16.60
C GLY A 72 14.14 -1.50 18.03
N LEU A 73 13.05 -1.53 18.80
CA LEU A 73 13.01 -2.11 20.14
C LEU A 73 13.21 -3.64 20.11
N ILE A 74 12.58 -4.34 19.17
CA ILE A 74 12.76 -5.79 19.00
C ILE A 74 14.22 -6.12 18.67
N ASP A 75 14.80 -5.46 17.68
CA ASP A 75 16.20 -5.66 17.29
C ASP A 75 17.15 -5.29 18.43
N PHE A 76 16.83 -4.25 19.20
CA PHE A 76 17.61 -3.90 20.41
C PHE A 76 17.55 -4.99 21.49
N ILE A 77 16.40 -5.61 21.70
CA ILE A 77 16.24 -6.73 22.66
C ILE A 77 17.07 -7.93 22.17
N TYR A 78 17.08 -8.24 20.89
CA TYR A 78 17.92 -9.29 20.32
C TYR A 78 19.40 -9.00 20.53
N LEU A 79 19.85 -7.79 20.20
CA LEU A 79 21.23 -7.37 20.40
C LEU A 79 21.65 -7.44 21.88
N ALA A 80 20.82 -6.97 22.77
CA ALA A 80 21.06 -7.06 24.21
C ALA A 80 21.12 -8.53 24.69
N GLY A 81 20.18 -9.36 24.24
CA GLY A 81 20.15 -10.79 24.54
C GLY A 81 21.41 -11.51 24.09
N ASP A 82 21.90 -11.21 22.89
CA ASP A 82 23.15 -11.77 22.35
C ASP A 82 24.38 -11.36 23.20
N ILE A 83 24.49 -10.08 23.56
CA ILE A 83 25.56 -9.57 24.43
C ILE A 83 25.50 -10.24 25.81
N PHE A 84 24.32 -10.40 26.40
CA PHE A 84 24.16 -11.04 27.71
C PHE A 84 24.45 -12.54 27.67
N ALA A 85 24.06 -13.24 26.62
CA ALA A 85 24.37 -14.66 26.42
C ALA A 85 25.88 -14.91 26.32
N HIS A 86 26.60 -14.05 25.59
CA HIS A 86 28.08 -14.15 25.51
C HIS A 86 28.79 -13.78 26.82
N SER A 87 28.20 -12.93 27.64
CA SER A 87 28.78 -12.53 28.94
C SER A 87 28.56 -13.55 30.08
N GLN A 88 27.81 -14.63 29.82
CA GLN A 88 27.41 -15.64 30.83
C GLN A 88 26.70 -15.08 32.07
N ILE A 89 26.14 -13.84 31.98
CA ILE A 89 25.45 -13.19 33.07
C ILE A 89 24.03 -13.80 33.30
N MET A 90 23.42 -14.34 32.23
CA MET A 90 22.14 -15.04 32.32
C MET A 90 22.22 -16.40 31.61
N ASP A 91 22.19 -17.45 32.37
CA ASP A 91 21.99 -18.82 31.86
C ASP A 91 20.50 -19.06 31.65
N MET A 92 19.94 -18.41 30.62
CA MET A 92 18.60 -18.73 30.16
C MET A 92 18.70 -19.95 29.26
N GLY A 93 18.12 -21.07 29.65
CA GLY A 93 18.12 -22.30 28.88
C GLY A 93 17.70 -22.06 27.41
N ALA A 94 18.33 -22.73 26.47
CA ALA A 94 18.12 -22.57 25.03
C ALA A 94 16.64 -22.60 24.58
N GLN A 95 15.79 -23.32 25.31
CA GLN A 95 14.34 -23.40 25.05
C GLN A 95 13.63 -22.08 25.29
N HIS A 96 13.97 -21.35 26.35
CA HIS A 96 13.36 -20.05 26.66
C HIS A 96 13.75 -18.98 25.64
N ILE A 97 15.02 -18.95 25.24
CA ILE A 97 15.53 -18.03 24.21
C ILE A 97 14.79 -18.27 22.89
N SER A 98 14.67 -19.52 22.43
CA SER A 98 14.00 -19.84 21.18
C SER A 98 12.49 -19.53 21.19
N THR A 99 11.83 -19.58 22.33
CA THR A 99 10.42 -19.21 22.47
C THR A 99 10.24 -17.68 22.41
N ILE A 100 11.14 -16.92 23.03
CA ILE A 100 11.13 -15.45 22.95
C ILE A 100 11.39 -14.99 21.50
N GLU A 101 12.36 -15.58 20.83
CA GLU A 101 12.66 -15.29 19.42
C GLU A 101 11.45 -15.55 18.51
N LEU A 102 10.79 -16.69 18.70
CA LEU A 102 9.61 -17.05 17.93
C LEU A 102 8.47 -16.03 18.17
N PHE A 103 8.27 -15.61 19.41
CA PHE A 103 7.29 -14.61 19.77
C PHE A 103 7.60 -13.24 19.12
N LEU A 104 8.84 -12.75 19.26
CA LEU A 104 9.27 -11.47 18.72
C LEU A 104 9.24 -11.45 17.20
N GLY A 105 9.62 -12.52 16.53
CA GLY A 105 9.55 -12.66 15.08
C GLY A 105 8.11 -12.57 14.55
N ASN A 106 7.16 -13.19 15.25
CA ASN A 106 5.74 -13.10 14.91
C ASN A 106 5.15 -11.72 15.19
N LEU A 107 5.53 -11.08 16.29
CA LEU A 107 5.16 -9.69 16.57
C LEU A 107 5.61 -8.78 15.43
N LEU A 108 6.83 -8.96 14.97
CA LEU A 108 7.39 -8.20 13.87
C LEU A 108 6.61 -8.42 12.58
N GLY A 109 6.34 -9.68 12.21
CA GLY A 109 5.54 -10.03 11.03
C GLY A 109 4.15 -9.38 11.07
N TRP A 110 3.49 -9.39 12.23
CA TRP A 110 2.20 -8.74 12.42
C TRP A 110 2.28 -7.22 12.24
N VAL A 111 3.26 -6.56 12.89
CA VAL A 111 3.44 -5.11 12.80
C VAL A 111 3.68 -4.66 11.36
N LEU A 112 4.44 -5.43 10.58
CA LEU A 112 4.67 -5.15 9.17
C LEU A 112 3.40 -5.20 8.33
N LEU A 113 2.49 -6.12 8.60
CA LEU A 113 1.22 -6.23 7.86
C LEU A 113 0.19 -5.19 8.28
N MET A 114 0.32 -4.62 9.49
CA MET A 114 -0.61 -3.59 9.98
C MET A 114 -0.52 -2.28 9.23
N TYR A 115 0.68 -1.87 8.84
CA TYR A 115 0.86 -0.63 8.11
C TYR A 115 0.12 -0.59 6.76
N PRO A 116 0.32 -1.55 5.83
CA PRO A 116 -0.43 -1.53 4.57
C PRO A 116 -1.93 -1.69 4.76
N THR A 117 -2.37 -2.39 5.80
CA THR A 117 -3.80 -2.55 6.11
C THR A 117 -4.42 -1.22 6.55
N GLU A 118 -3.77 -0.50 7.47
CA GLU A 118 -4.23 0.84 7.88
C GLU A 118 -4.16 1.85 6.73
N ALA A 119 -3.21 1.68 5.79
CA ALA A 119 -3.08 2.51 4.61
C ALA A 119 -4.27 2.44 3.67
N VAL A 120 -4.85 1.25 3.50
CA VAL A 120 -6.00 1.03 2.62
C VAL A 120 -7.34 1.12 3.35
N ARG A 121 -7.35 0.96 4.66
CA ARG A 121 -8.54 1.03 5.51
C ARG A 121 -8.25 1.81 6.79
N PRO A 122 -8.22 3.15 6.73
CA PRO A 122 -7.93 3.98 7.89
C PRO A 122 -8.95 3.76 9.01
N GLY A 123 -8.42 3.60 10.24
CA GLY A 123 -9.26 3.34 11.42
C GLY A 123 -9.54 1.86 11.68
N TRP A 124 -9.07 0.95 10.82
CA TRP A 124 -9.21 -0.48 11.06
C TRP A 124 -8.34 -0.97 12.22
N LEU A 125 -7.13 -0.42 12.36
CA LEU A 125 -6.24 -0.75 13.45
C LEU A 125 -6.76 -0.12 14.76
N SER A 126 -7.46 -0.92 15.53
CA SER A 126 -7.93 -0.60 16.88
C SER A 126 -7.34 -1.59 17.89
N VAL A 127 -7.36 -1.24 19.17
CA VAL A 127 -6.92 -2.16 20.24
C VAL A 127 -7.67 -3.49 20.15
N LYS A 128 -8.97 -3.44 19.88
CA LYS A 128 -9.81 -4.63 19.75
C LYS A 128 -9.38 -5.52 18.57
N THR A 129 -9.21 -4.96 17.39
CA THR A 129 -8.77 -5.73 16.21
C THR A 129 -7.34 -6.25 16.36
N GLY A 130 -6.46 -5.47 16.99
CA GLY A 130 -5.10 -5.89 17.32
C GLY A 130 -5.09 -7.10 18.26
N LEU A 131 -5.82 -7.02 19.37
CA LEU A 131 -5.91 -8.12 20.35
C LEU A 131 -6.48 -9.40 19.72
N TRP A 132 -7.55 -9.33 18.92
CA TRP A 132 -8.11 -10.49 18.25
C TRP A 132 -7.13 -11.19 17.31
N GLN A 133 -6.29 -10.44 16.64
CA GLN A 133 -5.27 -11.01 15.74
C GLN A 133 -4.05 -11.53 16.50
N PHE A 134 -3.73 -10.93 17.64
CA PHE A 134 -2.61 -11.35 18.46
C PHE A 134 -2.92 -12.55 19.36
N LEU A 135 -4.17 -12.69 19.81
CA LEU A 135 -4.58 -13.75 20.72
C LEU A 135 -4.24 -15.17 20.22
N PRO A 136 -4.48 -15.54 18.95
CA PRO A 136 -4.13 -16.87 18.46
C PRO A 136 -2.64 -17.17 18.56
N ILE A 137 -1.76 -16.19 18.31
CA ILE A 137 -0.31 -16.35 18.46
C ILE A 137 0.07 -16.61 19.92
N TYR A 138 -0.47 -15.84 20.86
CA TYR A 138 -0.18 -16.04 22.27
C TYR A 138 -0.57 -17.45 22.74
N VAL A 139 -1.74 -17.91 22.28
CA VAL A 139 -2.22 -19.25 22.60
C VAL A 139 -1.31 -20.31 21.98
N LEU A 140 -0.91 -20.17 20.70
CA LEU A 140 -0.04 -21.13 20.04
C LEU A 140 1.36 -21.17 20.66
N VAL A 141 1.95 -20.04 20.99
CA VAL A 141 3.26 -19.97 21.67
C VAL A 141 3.18 -20.57 23.07
N GLY A 142 2.11 -20.30 23.82
CA GLY A 142 1.88 -20.91 25.13
C GLY A 142 1.70 -22.42 25.05
N LEU A 143 0.97 -22.94 24.03
CA LEU A 143 0.82 -24.36 23.80
C LEU A 143 2.11 -25.03 23.38
N ASP A 144 2.94 -24.41 22.53
CA ASP A 144 4.26 -24.93 22.14
C ASP A 144 5.20 -25.07 23.33
N TYR A 145 5.05 -24.17 24.31
CA TYR A 145 5.82 -24.24 25.56
C TYR A 145 5.34 -25.35 26.52
N LEU A 146 4.03 -25.57 26.60
CA LEU A 146 3.41 -26.49 27.57
C LEU A 146 3.32 -27.94 27.05
N ILE A 147 3.21 -28.14 25.75
CA ILE A 147 2.98 -29.44 25.14
C ILE A 147 4.23 -29.82 24.32
N PRO A 148 4.73 -31.07 24.40
CA PRO A 148 5.90 -31.52 23.64
C PRO A 148 5.60 -31.71 22.12
N LEU A 149 4.58 -31.02 21.61
CA LEU A 149 4.22 -30.99 20.20
C LEU A 149 4.85 -29.76 19.58
N SER A 150 5.73 -29.91 18.59
CA SER A 150 6.38 -28.77 17.97
C SER A 150 5.38 -27.99 17.09
N LEU A 151 4.80 -26.90 17.62
CA LEU A 151 3.90 -25.99 16.91
C LEU A 151 4.64 -24.87 16.17
N ARG A 152 5.96 -24.80 16.30
CA ARG A 152 6.83 -23.76 15.72
C ARG A 152 6.59 -23.49 14.24
N PRO A 153 6.42 -24.50 13.35
CA PRO A 153 6.11 -24.24 11.94
C PRO A 153 4.78 -23.50 11.74
N LEU A 154 3.74 -23.84 12.52
CA LEU A 154 2.44 -23.17 12.46
C LEU A 154 2.54 -21.72 12.96
N ILE A 155 3.29 -21.49 14.03
CA ILE A 155 3.54 -20.17 14.57
C ILE A 155 4.29 -19.31 13.55
N ALA A 156 5.34 -19.83 12.92
CA ALA A 156 6.11 -19.13 11.89
C ALA A 156 5.28 -18.78 10.63
N LEU A 157 4.28 -19.59 10.31
CA LEU A 157 3.39 -19.35 9.17
C LEU A 157 2.23 -18.40 9.47
N TYR A 158 1.95 -18.09 10.73
CA TYR A 158 0.80 -17.28 11.12
C TYR A 158 0.73 -15.90 10.45
N PRO A 159 1.81 -15.10 10.35
CA PRO A 159 1.73 -13.81 9.67
C PRO A 159 1.25 -13.92 8.22
N PHE A 160 1.58 -15.02 7.53
CA PHE A 160 1.14 -15.26 6.16
C PHE A 160 -0.37 -15.51 6.05
N ALA A 161 -1.01 -16.02 7.11
CA ALA A 161 -2.47 -16.17 7.18
C ALA A 161 -3.22 -14.83 7.15
N LEU A 162 -2.57 -13.71 7.45
CA LEU A 162 -3.15 -12.37 7.39
C LEU A 162 -3.10 -11.76 5.97
N ILE A 163 -2.33 -12.32 5.05
CA ILE A 163 -2.22 -11.82 3.67
C ILE A 163 -3.56 -11.82 2.92
N PRO A 164 -4.40 -12.88 2.97
CA PRO A 164 -5.72 -12.85 2.33
C PRO A 164 -6.62 -11.73 2.84
N LEU A 165 -6.54 -11.40 4.14
CA LEU A 165 -7.26 -10.28 4.72
C LEU A 165 -6.80 -8.94 4.11
N LEU A 166 -5.49 -8.74 3.98
CA LEU A 166 -4.94 -7.56 3.33
C LEU A 166 -5.37 -7.47 1.86
N ILE A 167 -5.37 -8.58 1.12
CA ILE A 167 -5.83 -8.61 -0.29
C ILE A 167 -7.29 -8.15 -0.39
N THR A 168 -8.16 -8.61 0.51
CA THR A 168 -9.57 -8.16 0.52
C THR A 168 -9.69 -6.67 0.79
N HIS A 169 -8.90 -6.13 1.72
CA HIS A 169 -8.87 -4.69 2.00
C HIS A 169 -8.34 -3.88 0.82
N VAL A 170 -7.31 -4.36 0.12
CA VAL A 170 -6.78 -3.72 -1.09
C VAL A 170 -7.83 -3.67 -2.20
N ARG A 171 -8.58 -4.76 -2.41
CA ARG A 171 -9.67 -4.79 -3.40
C ARG A 171 -10.78 -3.78 -3.05
N THR A 172 -11.21 -3.77 -1.79
CA THR A 172 -12.23 -2.80 -1.32
C THR A 172 -11.75 -1.36 -1.51
N TYR A 173 -10.49 -1.07 -1.17
CA TYR A 173 -9.89 0.24 -1.37
C TYR A 173 -9.83 0.65 -2.84
N LYS A 174 -9.44 -0.27 -3.73
CA LYS A 174 -9.39 0.00 -5.17
C LYS A 174 -10.78 0.34 -5.71
N ASN A 175 -11.79 -0.44 -5.35
CA ASN A 175 -13.17 -0.17 -5.74
C ASN A 175 -13.64 1.20 -5.22
N TRP A 176 -13.32 1.51 -3.98
CA TRP A 176 -13.63 2.81 -3.40
C TRP A 176 -12.93 3.97 -4.14
N CYS A 177 -11.68 3.81 -4.55
CA CYS A 177 -10.99 4.82 -5.37
C CYS A 177 -11.66 5.00 -6.74
N GLU A 178 -12.07 3.91 -7.40
CA GLU A 178 -12.77 3.94 -8.68
C GLU A 178 -14.17 4.59 -8.57
N GLU A 179 -14.82 4.48 -7.42
CA GLU A 179 -16.12 5.13 -7.16
C GLU A 179 -15.99 6.62 -6.85
N ASN A 180 -14.82 7.12 -6.50
CA ASN A 180 -14.68 8.46 -5.97
C ASN A 180 -13.77 9.39 -6.76
N PHE A 181 -12.85 8.86 -7.56
CA PHE A 181 -11.85 9.65 -8.27
C PHE A 181 -11.89 9.38 -9.78
N SER A 182 -11.71 10.42 -10.56
CA SER A 182 -11.60 10.34 -12.02
C SER A 182 -10.18 9.98 -12.49
N THR A 183 -9.19 10.01 -11.60
CA THR A 183 -7.77 9.73 -11.88
C THR A 183 -7.21 8.89 -10.75
N LEU A 184 -6.66 7.70 -11.07
CA LEU A 184 -6.22 6.71 -10.07
C LEU A 184 -4.71 6.67 -9.84
N ASP A 185 -3.91 7.36 -10.65
CA ASP A 185 -2.44 7.26 -10.60
C ASP A 185 -1.83 7.68 -9.27
N ALA A 186 -2.46 8.66 -8.59
CA ALA A 186 -2.00 9.12 -7.28
C ALA A 186 -2.30 8.10 -6.17
N PHE A 187 -3.17 7.11 -6.44
CA PHE A 187 -3.69 6.14 -5.48
C PHE A 187 -3.29 4.70 -5.84
N ASP A 188 -2.22 4.58 -6.66
CA ASP A 188 -1.72 3.29 -7.09
C ASP A 188 -1.40 2.39 -5.88
N VAL A 189 -1.95 1.19 -5.91
CA VAL A 189 -1.73 0.15 -4.89
C VAL A 189 -0.54 -0.76 -5.22
N GLN A 190 0.16 -0.54 -6.34
CA GLN A 190 1.31 -1.38 -6.73
C GLN A 190 2.41 -1.37 -5.67
N TRP A 191 2.56 -0.27 -4.92
CA TRP A 191 3.50 -0.21 -3.81
C TRP A 191 3.21 -1.27 -2.74
N ILE A 192 1.93 -1.63 -2.50
CA ILE A 192 1.54 -2.68 -1.55
C ILE A 192 2.01 -4.05 -2.06
N VAL A 193 1.89 -4.28 -3.36
CA VAL A 193 2.38 -5.52 -3.98
C VAL A 193 3.90 -5.62 -3.81
N HIS A 194 4.64 -4.54 -4.08
CA HIS A 194 6.09 -4.52 -3.85
C HIS A 194 6.45 -4.71 -2.38
N TYR A 195 5.69 -4.06 -1.48
CA TYR A 195 5.85 -4.21 -0.05
C TYR A 195 5.63 -5.65 0.42
N LEU A 196 4.55 -6.30 -0.03
CA LEU A 196 4.26 -7.70 0.28
C LEU A 196 5.33 -8.65 -0.25
N TRP A 197 5.82 -8.42 -1.47
CA TRP A 197 6.94 -9.19 -2.00
C TRP A 197 8.18 -9.08 -1.11
N MET A 198 8.51 -7.89 -0.63
CA MET A 198 9.64 -7.71 0.28
C MET A 198 9.41 -8.39 1.62
N VAL A 199 8.24 -8.27 2.23
CA VAL A 199 7.89 -8.96 3.48
C VAL A 199 7.96 -10.47 3.29
N THR A 200 7.47 -10.99 2.16
CA THR A 200 7.55 -12.42 1.84
C THR A 200 9.00 -12.89 1.70
N LEU A 201 9.83 -12.13 0.99
CA LEU A 201 11.26 -12.46 0.84
C LEU A 201 12.01 -12.47 2.18
N VAL A 202 11.71 -11.50 3.06
CA VAL A 202 12.25 -11.47 4.43
C VAL A 202 11.81 -12.72 5.20
N GLY A 203 10.54 -13.08 5.14
CA GLY A 203 10.01 -14.27 5.80
C GLY A 203 10.60 -15.58 5.26
N VAL A 204 10.71 -15.74 3.95
CA VAL A 204 11.33 -16.92 3.31
C VAL A 204 12.82 -17.01 3.68
N ASN A 205 13.54 -15.88 3.65
CA ASN A 205 14.93 -15.85 4.06
C ASN A 205 15.09 -16.24 5.54
N TYR A 206 14.20 -15.74 6.42
CA TYR A 206 14.18 -16.13 7.82
C TYR A 206 13.97 -17.63 8.02
N ILE A 207 13.00 -18.23 7.31
CA ILE A 207 12.76 -19.68 7.34
C ILE A 207 13.99 -20.45 6.83
N PHE A 208 14.58 -20.00 5.72
CA PHE A 208 15.80 -20.60 5.16
C PHE A 208 16.94 -20.59 6.17
N ILE A 209 17.15 -19.49 6.87
CA ILE A 209 18.12 -19.35 7.94
C ILE A 209 17.84 -20.37 9.05
N CYS A 210 16.63 -20.47 9.54
CA CYS A 210 16.25 -21.39 10.61
C CYS A 210 16.50 -22.86 10.23
N VAL A 211 16.30 -23.21 8.95
CA VAL A 211 16.46 -24.60 8.45
C VAL A 211 17.94 -24.94 8.19
N THR A 212 18.70 -24.05 7.56
CA THR A 212 20.06 -24.37 7.09
C THR A 212 21.15 -24.12 8.10
N GLN A 213 20.84 -23.38 9.17
CA GLN A 213 21.83 -22.95 10.16
C GLN A 213 23.10 -22.30 9.56
N ALA A 214 23.00 -21.64 8.41
CA ALA A 214 24.11 -21.08 7.67
C ALA A 214 24.77 -19.88 8.41
N PRO A 215 26.11 -19.77 8.46
CA PRO A 215 26.80 -18.72 9.22
C PRO A 215 26.57 -17.29 8.72
N ALA A 216 26.13 -17.11 7.50
CA ALA A 216 25.83 -15.77 6.93
C ALA A 216 24.43 -15.22 7.25
N ARG A 217 23.78 -15.73 8.27
CA ARG A 217 22.37 -15.58 8.60
C ARG A 217 21.91 -14.14 8.78
N GLY A 218 22.60 -13.40 9.62
CA GLY A 218 22.19 -12.04 10.00
C GLY A 218 22.32 -11.05 8.85
N PHE A 219 23.29 -11.25 7.97
CA PHE A 219 23.66 -10.29 6.94
C PHE A 219 22.59 -10.11 5.85
N THR A 220 22.06 -11.21 5.31
CA THR A 220 20.98 -11.13 4.30
C THR A 220 19.70 -10.58 4.89
N GLN A 221 19.33 -11.02 6.10
CA GLN A 221 18.14 -10.53 6.81
C GLN A 221 18.23 -9.03 7.05
N LEU A 222 19.37 -8.54 7.46
CA LEU A 222 19.58 -7.15 7.79
C LEU A 222 19.53 -6.24 6.58
N TRP A 223 20.16 -6.62 5.47
CA TRP A 223 20.08 -5.88 4.23
C TRP A 223 18.66 -5.76 3.72
N PHE A 224 17.89 -6.84 3.75
CA PHE A 224 16.47 -6.82 3.41
C PHE A 224 15.68 -5.88 4.32
N THR A 225 15.99 -5.87 5.61
CA THR A 225 15.32 -5.02 6.59
C THR A 225 15.61 -3.53 6.34
N ILE A 226 16.88 -3.14 6.23
CA ILE A 226 17.28 -1.75 5.95
C ILE A 226 16.65 -1.26 4.65
N PHE A 227 16.68 -2.12 3.65
CA PHE A 227 16.13 -1.83 2.35
C PHE A 227 14.60 -1.63 2.38
N MET A 228 13.89 -2.50 3.07
CA MET A 228 12.45 -2.39 3.25
C MET A 228 12.08 -1.10 4.01
N PHE A 229 12.86 -0.72 5.02
CA PHE A 229 12.67 0.54 5.73
C PHE A 229 12.86 1.76 4.84
N ALA A 230 13.96 1.80 4.08
CA ALA A 230 14.24 2.91 3.17
C ALA A 230 13.13 3.07 2.13
N TYR A 231 12.73 1.97 1.49
CA TYR A 231 11.65 1.97 0.50
C TYR A 231 10.31 2.39 1.09
N SER A 232 9.92 1.80 2.22
CA SER A 232 8.63 2.10 2.83
C SER A 232 8.57 3.52 3.34
N THR A 233 9.66 4.03 3.92
CA THR A 233 9.75 5.43 4.38
C THR A 233 9.65 6.41 3.21
N GLU A 234 10.33 6.14 2.11
CA GLU A 234 10.21 6.93 0.89
C GLU A 234 8.76 6.95 0.38
N GLN A 235 8.13 5.78 0.27
CA GLN A 235 6.74 5.70 -0.20
C GLN A 235 5.77 6.48 0.71
N ILE A 236 5.97 6.42 2.02
CA ILE A 236 5.09 7.09 3.00
C ILE A 236 5.24 8.60 2.97
N LEU A 237 6.46 9.10 2.85
CA LEU A 237 6.73 10.54 2.83
C LEU A 237 6.20 11.21 1.55
N TYR A 238 6.27 10.52 0.41
CA TYR A 238 5.87 11.07 -0.89
C TYR A 238 4.46 10.69 -1.33
N ARG A 239 3.77 9.81 -0.59
CA ARG A 239 2.43 9.36 -0.94
C ARG A 239 1.38 10.40 -0.61
N LYS A 240 0.49 10.66 -1.57
CA LYS A 240 -0.76 11.39 -1.32
C LYS A 240 -1.78 10.45 -0.67
N ASP A 241 -2.37 10.87 0.44
CA ASP A 241 -3.44 10.11 1.10
C ASP A 241 -4.80 10.49 0.48
N PRO A 242 -5.49 9.54 -0.22
CA PRO A 242 -6.79 9.82 -0.83
C PRO A 242 -7.86 10.15 0.21
N TRP A 243 -7.79 9.54 1.38
CA TRP A 243 -8.72 9.79 2.47
C TRP A 243 -8.62 11.22 3.01
N GLU A 244 -7.43 11.79 2.98
CA GLU A 244 -7.19 13.17 3.37
C GLU A 244 -7.71 14.15 2.33
N MET A 245 -7.51 13.86 1.05
CA MET A 245 -8.03 14.66 -0.05
C MET A 245 -9.55 14.75 -0.03
N VAL A 246 -10.22 13.66 0.32
CA VAL A 246 -11.69 13.65 0.45
C VAL A 246 -12.14 14.42 1.69
N ARG A 247 -11.55 14.13 2.86
CA ARG A 247 -11.88 14.82 4.12
C ARG A 247 -11.59 16.32 4.08
N GLY A 248 -10.52 16.72 3.40
CA GLY A 248 -10.17 18.14 3.24
C GLY A 248 -11.23 18.90 2.43
N ARG A 249 -11.79 18.30 1.41
CA ARG A 249 -12.86 18.90 0.60
C ARG A 249 -14.23 18.87 1.28
N GLU A 250 -14.55 17.80 2.02
CA GLU A 250 -15.80 17.74 2.80
C GLU A 250 -15.83 18.79 3.92
N LYS A 251 -14.70 19.09 4.54
CA LYS A 251 -14.58 20.18 5.53
C LYS A 251 -14.68 21.58 4.91
N ALA A 252 -14.29 21.74 3.65
CA ALA A 252 -14.38 23.01 2.95
C ALA A 252 -15.77 23.28 2.36
N ARG A 253 -16.65 22.27 2.33
CA ARG A 253 -18.06 22.41 1.99
C ARG A 253 -18.86 22.60 3.27
N GLU A 254 -19.65 23.68 3.34
CA GLU A 254 -20.70 23.79 4.37
C GLU A 254 -21.59 22.54 4.30
N PRO A 255 -21.97 21.96 5.42
CA PRO A 255 -22.84 20.80 5.43
C PRO A 255 -24.15 21.17 4.74
N ALA A 256 -24.44 20.52 3.62
CA ALA A 256 -25.80 20.54 3.08
C ALA A 256 -26.75 20.02 4.16
N PRO A 257 -27.94 20.60 4.33
CA PRO A 257 -28.90 20.15 5.32
C PRO A 257 -29.09 18.63 5.18
N GLU A 258 -28.98 17.94 6.28
CA GLU A 258 -29.20 16.50 6.40
C GLU A 258 -30.70 16.21 6.32
N GLU A 259 -31.32 16.51 5.16
CA GLU A 259 -32.65 16.01 4.85
C GLU A 259 -32.52 14.53 4.53
N ALA A 260 -33.15 13.71 5.34
CA ALA A 260 -33.23 12.27 5.22
C ALA A 260 -33.77 11.89 3.83
N ILE A 261 -32.86 11.61 2.90
CA ILE A 261 -33.22 11.15 1.58
C ILE A 261 -33.42 9.63 1.69
N THR A 262 -34.67 9.23 1.56
CA THR A 262 -35.16 7.86 1.37
C THR A 262 -34.38 7.15 0.25
N GLU A 263 -34.25 5.83 0.34
CA GLU A 263 -33.55 4.99 -0.65
C GLU A 263 -33.97 5.34 -2.09
N PRO A 264 -33.04 5.42 -3.04
CA PRO A 264 -33.36 5.72 -4.42
C PRO A 264 -34.14 4.55 -5.06
N VAL A 265 -35.42 4.68 -5.14
CA VAL A 265 -36.27 3.87 -6.00
C VAL A 265 -36.10 4.40 -7.43
N PRO A 266 -36.04 3.55 -8.48
CA PRO A 266 -36.09 4.01 -9.86
C PRO A 266 -37.38 4.83 -10.04
N SER A 267 -37.25 6.13 -10.14
CA SER A 267 -38.39 7.05 -10.26
C SER A 267 -38.21 7.90 -11.52
N PRO A 268 -39.30 8.45 -12.09
CA PRO A 268 -39.23 9.44 -13.18
C PRO A 268 -38.29 10.60 -12.89
N GLU A 269 -38.08 10.93 -11.63
CA GLU A 269 -37.17 11.94 -11.11
C GLU A 269 -35.70 11.65 -11.43
N ASN A 270 -35.29 10.38 -11.46
CA ASN A 270 -33.91 9.98 -11.84
C ASN A 270 -33.62 10.31 -13.31
N SER A 271 -34.61 10.26 -14.20
CA SER A 271 -34.41 10.58 -15.61
C SER A 271 -34.11 12.06 -15.83
N GLU A 272 -34.74 12.95 -15.05
CA GLU A 272 -34.49 14.39 -15.09
C GLU A 272 -33.10 14.72 -14.52
N LEU A 273 -32.75 14.09 -13.42
CA LEU A 273 -31.41 14.23 -12.80
C LEU A 273 -30.31 13.75 -13.74
N ARG A 274 -30.52 12.64 -14.45
CA ARG A 274 -29.61 12.13 -15.47
C ARG A 274 -29.47 13.14 -16.62
N GLN A 275 -30.54 13.65 -17.19
CA GLN A 275 -30.48 14.65 -18.25
C GLN A 275 -29.77 15.93 -17.80
N LYS A 276 -29.98 16.34 -16.56
CA LYS A 276 -29.30 17.49 -15.97
C LYS A 276 -27.80 17.26 -15.85
N LEU A 277 -27.39 16.06 -15.41
CA LEU A 277 -26.01 15.69 -15.31
C LEU A 277 -25.31 15.59 -16.69
N ASP A 278 -25.95 14.92 -17.66
CA ASP A 278 -25.41 14.77 -19.01
C ASP A 278 -25.21 16.14 -19.66
N ARG A 279 -26.19 17.05 -19.56
CA ARG A 279 -26.07 18.42 -20.08
C ARG A 279 -24.90 19.17 -19.43
N TRP A 280 -24.79 19.10 -18.12
CA TRP A 280 -23.70 19.76 -17.40
C TRP A 280 -22.33 19.20 -17.78
N MET A 281 -22.23 17.88 -17.97
CA MET A 281 -20.98 17.23 -18.42
C MET A 281 -20.58 17.68 -19.83
N GLU A 282 -21.56 17.93 -20.73
CA GLU A 282 -21.30 18.39 -22.10
C GLU A 282 -20.95 19.88 -22.17
N GLU A 283 -21.68 20.73 -21.43
CA GLU A 283 -21.52 22.18 -21.46
C GLU A 283 -20.28 22.65 -20.73
N GLU A 284 -20.10 22.23 -19.46
CA GLU A 284 -19.02 22.70 -18.59
C GLU A 284 -17.74 21.87 -18.69
N LYS A 285 -17.83 20.64 -19.24
CA LYS A 285 -16.72 19.71 -19.42
C LYS A 285 -15.84 19.54 -18.18
N PRO A 286 -16.40 19.30 -16.99
CA PRO A 286 -15.63 19.20 -15.75
C PRO A 286 -14.63 18.05 -15.78
N TYR A 287 -14.85 17.07 -16.64
CA TYR A 287 -13.99 15.90 -16.83
C TYR A 287 -12.58 16.23 -17.38
N VAL A 288 -12.36 17.41 -18.00
CA VAL A 288 -11.03 17.82 -18.45
C VAL A 288 -10.14 18.23 -17.28
N ASN A 289 -10.71 18.48 -16.11
CA ASN A 289 -9.93 18.67 -14.89
C ASN A 289 -9.44 17.31 -14.34
N PRO A 290 -8.13 17.05 -14.26
CA PRO A 290 -7.63 15.79 -13.71
C PRO A 290 -7.94 15.60 -12.22
N ALA A 291 -8.27 16.69 -11.48
CA ALA A 291 -8.65 16.64 -10.07
C ALA A 291 -10.17 16.49 -9.83
N PHE A 292 -10.95 16.23 -10.89
CA PHE A 292 -12.39 16.04 -10.79
C PHE A 292 -12.76 14.82 -9.97
N GLN A 293 -13.69 14.94 -9.03
CA GLN A 293 -14.10 13.92 -8.07
C GLN A 293 -15.62 13.77 -8.01
N LEU A 294 -16.08 12.62 -7.51
CA LEU A 294 -17.50 12.34 -7.31
C LEU A 294 -18.22 13.44 -6.50
N SER A 295 -17.56 13.96 -5.47
CA SER A 295 -18.11 15.04 -4.65
C SER A 295 -18.42 16.31 -5.43
N ASP A 296 -17.76 16.55 -6.57
CA ASP A 296 -17.97 17.76 -7.38
C ASP A 296 -19.34 17.72 -8.10
N LEU A 297 -19.89 16.51 -8.33
CA LEU A 297 -21.24 16.33 -8.85
C LEU A 297 -22.32 16.92 -7.94
N GLY A 298 -22.06 17.04 -6.65
CA GLY A 298 -22.99 17.66 -5.70
C GLY A 298 -23.24 19.17 -5.96
N ALA A 299 -22.50 19.81 -6.88
CA ALA A 299 -22.82 21.14 -7.38
C ALA A 299 -24.09 21.16 -8.28
N VAL A 300 -24.35 20.04 -8.96
CA VAL A 300 -25.44 19.86 -9.91
C VAL A 300 -26.55 18.98 -9.36
N LEU A 301 -26.15 17.92 -8.66
CA LEU A 301 -27.06 16.98 -8.01
C LEU A 301 -26.95 17.16 -6.49
N PRO A 302 -28.02 17.64 -5.81
CA PRO A 302 -28.01 17.89 -4.38
C PRO A 302 -28.13 16.58 -3.58
N MET A 303 -27.13 15.70 -3.77
CA MET A 303 -27.05 14.38 -3.15
C MET A 303 -25.79 14.25 -2.32
N ASN A 304 -25.84 13.44 -1.27
CA ASN A 304 -24.62 13.06 -0.57
C ASN A 304 -23.78 12.07 -1.41
N ARG A 305 -22.55 11.87 -1.02
CA ARG A 305 -21.57 11.07 -1.77
C ARG A 305 -22.00 9.62 -2.01
N THR A 306 -22.61 9.00 -1.02
CA THR A 306 -23.07 7.60 -1.13
C THR A 306 -24.17 7.48 -2.19
N TYR A 307 -25.10 8.42 -2.20
CA TYR A 307 -26.16 8.47 -3.19
C TYR A 307 -25.65 8.82 -4.59
N LEU A 308 -24.67 9.72 -4.72
CA LEU A 308 -24.03 10.03 -6.00
C LEU A 308 -23.35 8.79 -6.61
N SER A 309 -22.59 8.02 -5.79
CA SER A 309 -21.95 6.78 -6.25
C SER A 309 -22.99 5.75 -6.70
N HIS A 310 -24.06 5.58 -5.92
CA HIS A 310 -25.16 4.68 -6.25
C HIS A 310 -25.91 5.13 -7.51
N PHE A 311 -26.18 6.42 -7.66
CA PHE A 311 -26.82 7.00 -8.83
C PHE A 311 -26.03 6.72 -10.11
N ILE A 312 -24.73 7.00 -10.13
CA ILE A 312 -23.86 6.70 -11.28
C ILE A 312 -23.90 5.19 -11.62
N LYS A 313 -23.83 4.34 -10.61
CA LYS A 313 -23.84 2.89 -10.81
C LYS A 313 -25.19 2.38 -11.36
N THR A 314 -26.29 2.94 -10.89
CA THR A 314 -27.63 2.51 -11.29
C THR A 314 -28.01 3.07 -12.68
N GLU A 315 -27.77 4.37 -12.92
CA GLU A 315 -28.19 5.02 -14.16
C GLU A 315 -27.25 4.80 -15.35
N TYR A 316 -25.94 4.62 -15.09
CA TYR A 316 -24.93 4.47 -16.15
C TYR A 316 -24.26 3.08 -16.17
N GLY A 317 -24.54 2.21 -15.19
CA GLY A 317 -24.01 0.84 -15.13
C GLY A 317 -22.50 0.76 -14.92
N CYS A 318 -21.87 1.79 -14.37
CA CYS A 318 -20.41 1.87 -14.28
C CYS A 318 -19.95 2.63 -13.02
N THR A 319 -18.63 2.55 -12.70
CA THR A 319 -18.04 3.35 -11.62
C THR A 319 -17.87 4.80 -12.07
N PHE A 320 -17.72 5.74 -11.12
CA PHE A 320 -17.45 7.15 -11.42
C PHE A 320 -16.20 7.31 -12.29
N TYR A 321 -15.15 6.54 -12.02
CA TYR A 321 -13.94 6.50 -12.84
C TYR A 321 -14.24 6.15 -14.30
N GLN A 322 -15.03 5.11 -14.54
CA GLN A 322 -15.41 4.70 -15.89
C GLN A 322 -16.32 5.75 -16.56
N PHE A 323 -17.29 6.28 -15.80
CA PHE A 323 -18.18 7.34 -16.26
C PHE A 323 -17.40 8.53 -16.81
N VAL A 324 -16.48 9.10 -16.02
CA VAL A 324 -15.69 10.26 -16.43
C VAL A 324 -14.77 9.93 -17.60
N ASN A 325 -14.14 8.76 -17.59
CA ASN A 325 -13.20 8.40 -18.64
C ASN A 325 -13.86 8.15 -20.00
N ARG A 326 -15.14 7.75 -20.06
CA ARG A 326 -15.90 7.71 -21.32
C ARG A 326 -15.99 9.10 -21.95
N TYR A 327 -16.34 10.12 -21.19
CA TYR A 327 -16.34 11.51 -21.68
C TYR A 327 -14.96 11.97 -22.14
N ARG A 328 -13.91 11.66 -21.39
CA ARG A 328 -12.52 12.00 -21.75
C ARG A 328 -12.08 11.34 -23.05
N VAL A 329 -12.45 10.08 -23.28
CA VAL A 329 -12.13 9.34 -24.52
C VAL A 329 -12.86 9.95 -25.71
N GLU A 330 -14.16 10.26 -25.58
CA GLU A 330 -14.93 10.92 -26.63
C GLU A 330 -14.38 12.32 -26.96
N GLU A 331 -14.01 13.10 -25.97
CA GLU A 331 -13.36 14.39 -26.18
C GLU A 331 -11.99 14.24 -26.87
N ALA A 332 -11.22 13.22 -26.51
CA ALA A 332 -9.93 12.93 -27.16
C ALA A 332 -10.09 12.58 -28.64
N LYS A 333 -11.10 11.80 -28.99
CA LYS A 333 -11.46 11.49 -30.38
C LYS A 333 -11.80 12.77 -31.15
N ARG A 334 -12.71 13.57 -30.57
CA ARG A 334 -13.14 14.84 -31.17
C ARG A 334 -11.97 15.81 -31.36
N LEU A 335 -11.14 15.97 -30.34
CA LEU A 335 -9.99 16.87 -30.34
C LEU A 335 -8.95 16.45 -31.38
N LYS A 336 -8.67 15.15 -31.49
CA LYS A 336 -7.69 14.61 -32.46
C LYS A 336 -8.16 14.68 -33.90
N LEU A 337 -9.46 14.48 -34.16
CA LEU A 337 -10.05 14.64 -35.51
C LEU A 337 -10.08 16.10 -35.94
N ALA A 338 -10.40 17.02 -35.01
CA ALA A 338 -10.41 18.45 -35.29
C ALA A 338 -8.98 19.04 -35.48
N ASN A 339 -7.99 18.43 -34.87
CA ASN A 339 -6.59 18.90 -34.88
C ASN A 339 -5.63 17.74 -35.16
N PRO A 340 -5.46 17.34 -36.45
CA PRO A 340 -4.62 16.20 -36.83
C PRO A 340 -3.17 16.29 -36.38
N ASP A 341 -2.62 17.49 -36.28
CA ASP A 341 -1.21 17.75 -35.94
C ASP A 341 -0.90 17.65 -34.45
N LEU A 342 -1.93 17.63 -33.58
CA LEU A 342 -1.73 17.51 -32.13
C LEU A 342 -1.08 16.17 -31.79
N LYS A 343 -0.01 16.23 -30.97
CA LYS A 343 0.63 15.03 -30.42
C LYS A 343 -0.30 14.34 -29.43
N MET A 344 -0.22 13.01 -29.36
CA MET A 344 -1.04 12.23 -28.42
C MET A 344 -0.84 12.61 -26.95
N ASP A 345 0.34 13.11 -26.60
CA ASP A 345 0.62 13.60 -25.24
C ASP A 345 -0.16 14.88 -24.92
N GLU A 346 -0.30 15.77 -25.90
CA GLU A 346 -1.08 17.00 -25.77
C GLU A 346 -2.60 16.70 -25.73
N VAL A 347 -3.05 15.74 -26.57
CA VAL A 347 -4.44 15.27 -26.52
C VAL A 347 -4.77 14.72 -25.13
N ALA A 348 -3.92 13.83 -24.60
CA ALA A 348 -4.10 13.26 -23.27
C ALA A 348 -4.20 14.34 -22.20
N ALA A 349 -3.27 15.30 -22.19
CA ALA A 349 -3.23 16.38 -21.20
C ALA A 349 -4.48 17.29 -21.27
N ARG A 350 -4.92 17.67 -22.49
CA ARG A 350 -6.10 18.52 -22.70
C ARG A 350 -7.42 17.84 -22.31
N CYS A 351 -7.44 16.50 -22.37
CA CYS A 351 -8.63 15.72 -21.98
C CYS A 351 -8.61 15.30 -20.49
N GLY A 352 -7.67 15.82 -19.69
CA GLY A 352 -7.65 15.58 -18.25
C GLY A 352 -6.99 14.28 -17.81
N PHE A 353 -6.24 13.62 -18.70
CA PHE A 353 -5.43 12.46 -18.31
C PHE A 353 -4.10 12.92 -17.68
N SER A 354 -3.66 12.22 -16.65
CA SER A 354 -2.43 12.51 -15.91
C SER A 354 -1.16 12.17 -16.70
N SER A 355 -1.25 11.22 -17.65
CA SER A 355 -0.15 10.80 -18.49
C SER A 355 -0.65 10.14 -19.78
N ARG A 356 0.24 10.11 -20.81
CA ARG A 356 -0.01 9.37 -22.04
C ARG A 356 -0.27 7.88 -21.83
N THR A 357 0.44 7.28 -20.88
CA THR A 357 0.28 5.84 -20.60
C THR A 357 -1.11 5.53 -20.05
N VAL A 358 -1.61 6.36 -19.13
CA VAL A 358 -2.97 6.22 -18.60
C VAL A 358 -4.01 6.43 -19.68
N PHE A 359 -3.85 7.48 -20.49
CA PHE A 359 -4.71 7.73 -21.66
C PHE A 359 -4.77 6.52 -22.58
N SER A 360 -3.60 5.97 -22.99
CA SER A 360 -3.54 4.82 -23.89
C SER A 360 -4.24 3.59 -23.31
N ASN A 361 -4.04 3.30 -22.04
CA ASN A 361 -4.64 2.16 -21.36
C ASN A 361 -6.18 2.31 -21.25
N VAL A 362 -6.63 3.50 -20.88
CA VAL A 362 -8.07 3.80 -20.76
C VAL A 362 -8.72 3.73 -22.13
N PHE A 363 -8.13 4.41 -23.13
CA PHE A 363 -8.63 4.42 -24.50
C PHE A 363 -8.74 3.00 -25.08
N THR A 364 -7.68 2.18 -24.91
CA THR A 364 -7.69 0.79 -25.39
C THR A 364 -8.76 -0.05 -24.70
N ARG A 365 -9.02 0.20 -23.41
CA ARG A 365 -10.08 -0.50 -22.67
C ARG A 365 -11.48 -0.12 -23.17
N GLU A 366 -11.72 1.16 -23.49
CA GLU A 366 -13.03 1.65 -23.94
C GLU A 366 -13.28 1.30 -25.43
N GLU A 367 -12.24 1.38 -26.29
CA GLU A 367 -12.38 1.25 -27.76
C GLU A 367 -11.90 -0.10 -28.33
N GLY A 368 -11.24 -0.93 -27.51
CA GLY A 368 -10.65 -2.20 -27.94
C GLY A 368 -9.39 -2.07 -28.81
N VAL A 369 -8.99 -0.85 -29.18
CA VAL A 369 -7.80 -0.57 -30.00
C VAL A 369 -7.01 0.60 -29.43
N SER A 370 -5.70 0.67 -29.73
CA SER A 370 -4.88 1.79 -29.25
C SER A 370 -5.30 3.12 -29.90
N PRO A 371 -5.06 4.28 -29.23
CA PRO A 371 -5.38 5.60 -29.79
C PRO A 371 -4.77 5.83 -31.18
N ARG A 372 -3.56 5.31 -31.40
CA ARG A 372 -2.84 5.44 -32.68
C ARG A 372 -3.48 4.60 -33.79
N GLU A 373 -3.89 3.39 -33.46
CA GLU A 373 -4.58 2.49 -34.42
C GLU A 373 -5.98 3.02 -34.74
N TRP A 374 -6.70 3.51 -33.75
CA TRP A 374 -8.00 4.13 -33.95
C TRP A 374 -7.91 5.31 -34.90
N TYR A 375 -6.95 6.23 -34.69
CA TYR A 375 -6.75 7.40 -35.54
C TYR A 375 -6.38 7.02 -36.96
N LYS A 376 -5.51 6.02 -37.16
CA LYS A 376 -5.18 5.52 -38.52
C LYS A 376 -6.40 4.95 -39.25
N LYS A 377 -7.33 4.30 -38.54
CA LYS A 377 -8.57 3.79 -39.14
C LYS A 377 -9.52 4.92 -39.55
N CYS A 378 -9.59 5.99 -38.76
CA CYS A 378 -10.45 7.14 -39.06
C CYS A 378 -9.87 8.08 -40.12
N ASN A 379 -8.55 8.09 -40.33
CA ASN A 379 -7.85 8.95 -41.26
C ASN A 379 -6.83 8.11 -42.08
N PRO A 380 -7.33 7.25 -42.99
CA PRO A 380 -6.46 6.51 -43.91
C PRO A 380 -5.73 7.51 -44.82
N ALA A 381 -4.39 7.46 -44.80
CA ALA A 381 -3.53 8.31 -45.64
C ALA A 381 -3.71 8.03 -47.12
#